data_3cbb326f806dedc8eb199301c4b956cf
#
_entry.id   3cbb326f806dedc8eb199301c4b956cf
#
_cell.length_a   1.000
_cell.length_b   1.000
_cell.length_c   1.000
_cell.angle_alpha   90.00
_cell.angle_beta   90.00
_cell.angle_gamma   90.00
#
_symmetry.space_group_name_H-M   'P 1'
#
loop_
_entity.id
_entity.type
_entity.pdbx_description
1 polymer ?
#
loop_
_entity_poly.entity_id
_entity_poly.type
_entity_poly.pdbx_seq_one_letter_code
_entity_poly.pdbx_strand_id
1 'polypeptide(L)'
;MLSSECWIRALEPTSTVSAGEGALARGMTPNKRSSEADGRRFLSQALAAEQQVLAKQLELSRRSITHHGCMGEVNEQLFIDVLKHYLPRRYGVEQGIVIDSDGRTSDQIDIVIYDRQYTPPLLKQMSHRYILAEAVYGVLEVKASLNKEYLVYAADKAHSVRRLTRTSVEIPHAGGVYPPKALFPILAGIVGIQAEWAAGLESASFRQALAKLCGVHTLSIGLALEDQAFSLAYNTYDLQLRHGRLDFSGPTEHSLAWFLFTLLKRLQDLGTCPAVDWLRYRNVLSV
;
A
#
# COMPACT_ATOMS: atom_id res chain seq x y z
N MET A 1 28.19 -3.07 -7.10
CA MET A 1 27.95 -4.36 -6.43
C MET A 1 28.07 -4.13 -4.94
N LEU A 2 26.97 -3.88 -4.24
CA LEU A 2 26.94 -3.77 -2.79
C LEU A 2 26.40 -5.08 -2.24
N SER A 3 27.18 -5.69 -1.36
CA SER A 3 26.99 -7.06 -0.89
C SER A 3 25.65 -7.26 -0.16
N SER A 4 25.09 -8.43 -0.36
CA SER A 4 23.83 -8.94 0.21
C SER A 4 23.83 -9.13 1.74
N GLU A 5 24.89 -8.78 2.43
CA GLU A 5 25.05 -9.07 3.86
C GLU A 5 24.47 -8.02 4.83
N CYS A 6 24.05 -6.86 4.33
CA CYS A 6 23.63 -5.75 5.19
C CYS A 6 22.22 -5.91 5.81
N TRP A 7 21.42 -6.89 5.35
CA TRP A 7 20.01 -7.05 5.73
C TRP A 7 19.74 -7.95 6.93
N ILE A 8 20.62 -8.88 7.20
CA ILE A 8 20.36 -9.97 8.17
C ILE A 8 20.30 -9.46 9.62
N ARG A 9 21.00 -8.37 9.94
CA ARG A 9 21.02 -7.81 11.31
C ARG A 9 19.79 -6.98 11.70
N ALA A 10 19.03 -6.48 10.75
CA ALA A 10 17.87 -5.61 11.02
C ALA A 10 16.54 -6.38 11.25
N LEU A 11 16.54 -7.71 11.04
CA LEU A 11 15.35 -8.56 11.11
C LEU A 11 15.30 -9.45 12.35
N GLU A 12 16.18 -9.26 13.34
CA GLU A 12 16.06 -9.98 14.62
C GLU A 12 14.89 -9.42 15.44
N PRO A 13 14.08 -10.28 16.06
CA PRO A 13 12.97 -9.84 16.91
C PRO A 13 13.54 -9.10 18.13
N THR A 14 13.19 -7.82 18.26
CA THR A 14 13.48 -7.08 19.50
C THR A 14 12.70 -7.70 20.63
N SER A 15 13.41 -8.16 21.66
CA SER A 15 12.86 -8.62 22.93
C SER A 15 11.89 -7.58 23.50
N THR A 16 10.74 -8.07 23.94
CA THR A 16 9.68 -7.35 24.64
C THR A 16 10.25 -6.51 25.77
N VAL A 17 10.13 -5.19 25.67
CA VAL A 17 10.29 -4.28 26.80
C VAL A 17 9.01 -4.41 27.64
N SER A 18 9.15 -4.94 28.85
CA SER A 18 8.10 -4.95 29.87
C SER A 18 7.71 -3.51 30.20
N ALA A 19 6.49 -3.10 29.85
CA ALA A 19 5.92 -1.86 30.32
C ALA A 19 5.65 -1.96 31.81
N GLY A 20 6.36 -1.14 32.59
CA GLY A 20 6.11 -0.97 34.02
C GLY A 20 4.71 -0.42 34.26
N GLU A 21 3.95 -1.14 35.06
CA GLU A 21 2.71 -0.65 35.66
C GLU A 21 3.05 0.49 36.62
N GLY A 22 2.45 1.64 36.39
CA GLY A 22 2.50 2.72 37.37
C GLY A 22 2.12 4.08 36.82
N ALA A 23 0.82 4.35 36.56
CA ALA A 23 0.29 5.71 36.60
C ALA A 23 -1.23 5.72 36.84
N LEU A 24 -1.62 6.03 38.10
CA LEU A 24 -2.79 6.82 38.50
C LEU A 24 -4.13 6.57 37.77
N ALA A 25 -4.87 5.60 38.26
CA ALA A 25 -6.31 5.50 38.01
C ALA A 25 -7.05 6.69 38.66
N ARG A 26 -7.22 7.80 37.95
CA ARG A 26 -8.20 8.82 38.30
C ARG A 26 -9.60 8.31 37.94
N GLY A 27 -10.48 8.32 38.93
CA GLY A 27 -11.81 7.74 38.96
C GLY A 27 -12.70 8.02 37.76
N MET A 28 -12.78 7.05 36.87
CA MET A 28 -13.87 6.93 35.90
C MET A 28 -15.04 6.21 36.55
N THR A 29 -16.23 6.75 36.39
CA THR A 29 -17.45 6.10 36.87
C THR A 29 -17.63 4.73 36.22
N PRO A 30 -18.19 3.72 36.92
CA PRO A 30 -18.36 2.37 36.41
C PRO A 30 -19.04 2.30 35.03
N ASN A 31 -19.98 3.18 34.78
CA ASN A 31 -20.75 3.25 33.52
C ASN A 31 -19.92 3.70 32.31
N LYS A 32 -18.91 4.55 32.51
CA LYS A 32 -18.05 5.05 31.44
C LYS A 32 -17.02 3.99 31.00
N ARG A 33 -16.51 3.19 31.94
CA ARG A 33 -15.59 2.06 31.63
C ARG A 33 -16.29 0.93 30.88
N SER A 34 -17.55 0.63 31.21
CA SER A 34 -18.38 -0.34 30.53
C SER A 34 -18.63 0.10 29.08
N SER A 35 -19.04 1.36 28.85
CA SER A 35 -19.27 1.90 27.52
C SER A 35 -18.02 1.90 26.63
N GLU A 36 -16.83 2.18 27.16
CA GLU A 36 -15.58 2.12 26.40
C GLU A 36 -15.18 0.67 26.05
N ALA A 37 -15.38 -0.27 26.97
CA ALA A 37 -15.12 -1.68 26.71
C ALA A 37 -16.06 -2.23 25.64
N ASP A 38 -17.33 -1.87 25.67
CA ASP A 38 -18.35 -2.25 24.69
C ASP A 38 -18.05 -1.64 23.32
N GLY A 39 -17.62 -0.38 23.25
CA GLY A 39 -17.23 0.30 22.03
C GLY A 39 -16.01 -0.34 21.36
N ARG A 40 -14.98 -0.70 22.13
CA ARG A 40 -13.78 -1.40 21.61
C ARG A 40 -14.15 -2.78 21.09
N ARG A 41 -14.95 -3.52 21.83
CA ARG A 41 -15.41 -4.87 21.44
C ARG A 41 -16.22 -4.81 20.15
N PHE A 42 -17.16 -3.87 20.06
CA PHE A 42 -17.95 -3.64 18.85
C PHE A 42 -17.06 -3.36 17.64
N LEU A 43 -16.13 -2.40 17.76
CA LEU A 43 -15.22 -2.04 16.64
C LEU A 43 -14.37 -3.23 16.18
N SER A 44 -13.79 -3.96 17.13
CA SER A 44 -13.01 -5.17 16.82
C SER A 44 -13.84 -6.22 16.09
N GLN A 45 -15.04 -6.52 16.57
CA GLN A 45 -15.95 -7.49 15.95
C GLN A 45 -16.45 -7.05 14.58
N ALA A 46 -16.77 -5.77 14.40
CA ALA A 46 -17.20 -5.23 13.12
C ALA A 46 -16.10 -5.34 12.06
N LEU A 47 -14.85 -4.96 12.40
CA LEU A 47 -13.72 -5.06 11.47
C LEU A 47 -13.36 -6.52 11.12
N ALA A 48 -13.47 -7.44 12.07
CA ALA A 48 -13.30 -8.86 11.80
C ALA A 48 -14.42 -9.41 10.88
N ALA A 49 -15.66 -8.95 11.04
CA ALA A 49 -16.77 -9.33 10.17
C ALA A 49 -16.57 -8.84 8.73
N GLU A 50 -16.07 -7.62 8.53
CA GLU A 50 -15.72 -7.10 7.20
C GLU A 50 -14.68 -7.98 6.49
N GLN A 51 -13.65 -8.42 7.20
CA GLN A 51 -12.66 -9.35 6.67
C GLN A 51 -13.28 -10.68 6.25
N GLN A 52 -14.21 -11.22 7.06
CA GLN A 52 -14.92 -12.45 6.73
C GLN A 52 -15.80 -12.29 5.48
N VAL A 53 -16.47 -11.15 5.31
CA VAL A 53 -17.26 -10.87 4.11
C VAL A 53 -16.36 -10.89 2.86
N LEU A 54 -15.23 -10.20 2.89
CA LEU A 54 -14.28 -10.18 1.78
C LEU A 54 -13.75 -11.60 1.50
N ALA A 55 -13.36 -12.35 2.54
CA ALA A 55 -12.88 -13.73 2.37
C ALA A 55 -13.92 -14.62 1.71
N LYS A 56 -15.21 -14.48 2.08
CA LYS A 56 -16.30 -15.25 1.45
C LYS A 56 -16.56 -14.83 0.00
N GLN A 57 -16.44 -13.58 -0.35
CA GLN A 57 -16.56 -13.11 -1.74
C GLN A 57 -15.42 -13.65 -2.60
N LEU A 58 -14.18 -13.64 -2.10
CA LEU A 58 -13.02 -14.23 -2.78
C LEU A 58 -13.14 -15.76 -2.92
N GLU A 59 -13.64 -16.44 -1.90
CA GLU A 59 -13.93 -17.89 -1.96
C GLU A 59 -14.98 -18.21 -3.02
N LEU A 60 -16.06 -17.42 -3.09
CA LEU A 60 -17.10 -17.56 -4.10
C LEU A 60 -16.55 -17.37 -5.51
N SER A 61 -15.74 -16.32 -5.74
CA SER A 61 -15.06 -16.09 -7.01
C SER A 61 -14.25 -17.31 -7.43
N ARG A 62 -13.44 -17.88 -6.53
CA ARG A 62 -12.62 -19.08 -6.79
C ARG A 62 -13.43 -20.31 -7.13
N ARG A 63 -14.63 -20.50 -6.53
CA ARG A 63 -15.48 -21.66 -6.77
C ARG A 63 -16.36 -21.55 -8.01
N SER A 64 -16.73 -20.31 -8.39
CA SER A 64 -17.72 -20.06 -9.45
C SER A 64 -17.10 -19.73 -10.79
N ILE A 65 -15.84 -19.29 -10.83
CA ILE A 65 -15.17 -18.86 -12.05
C ILE A 65 -14.10 -19.88 -12.44
N THR A 66 -14.29 -20.53 -13.59
CA THR A 66 -13.37 -21.54 -14.11
C THR A 66 -12.20 -20.97 -14.91
N HIS A 67 -12.34 -19.73 -15.43
CA HIS A 67 -11.30 -19.06 -16.19
C HIS A 67 -10.40 -18.22 -15.27
N HIS A 68 -9.13 -18.57 -15.17
CA HIS A 68 -8.17 -17.92 -14.28
C HIS A 68 -8.05 -16.40 -14.49
N GLY A 69 -8.10 -15.92 -15.74
CA GLY A 69 -8.07 -14.49 -16.05
C GLY A 69 -9.27 -13.73 -15.45
N CYS A 70 -10.48 -14.21 -15.68
CA CYS A 70 -11.69 -13.59 -15.12
C CYS A 70 -11.73 -13.64 -13.59
N MET A 71 -11.21 -14.71 -12.99
CA MET A 71 -11.08 -14.81 -11.53
C MET A 71 -10.10 -13.75 -10.98
N GLY A 72 -9.00 -13.50 -11.67
CA GLY A 72 -8.04 -12.44 -11.32
C GLY A 72 -8.71 -11.07 -11.31
N GLU A 73 -9.41 -10.71 -12.39
CA GLU A 73 -10.12 -9.43 -12.51
C GLU A 73 -11.16 -9.21 -11.41
N VAL A 74 -11.90 -10.27 -11.02
CA VAL A 74 -12.87 -10.18 -9.91
C VAL A 74 -12.16 -9.96 -8.58
N ASN A 75 -11.07 -10.66 -8.31
CA ASN A 75 -10.29 -10.48 -7.08
C ASN A 75 -9.70 -9.06 -7.00
N GLU A 76 -9.17 -8.55 -8.09
CA GLU A 76 -8.68 -7.16 -8.18
C GLU A 76 -9.80 -6.17 -7.85
N GLN A 77 -10.99 -6.36 -8.46
CA GLN A 77 -12.12 -5.48 -8.23
C GLN A 77 -12.60 -5.51 -6.77
N LEU A 78 -12.64 -6.67 -6.12
CA LEU A 78 -13.00 -6.79 -4.71
C LEU A 78 -12.04 -6.01 -3.79
N PHE A 79 -10.73 -6.10 -4.02
CA PHE A 79 -9.76 -5.30 -3.27
C PHE A 79 -9.87 -3.80 -3.58
N ILE A 80 -10.13 -3.42 -4.84
CA ILE A 80 -10.38 -2.03 -5.23
C ILE A 80 -11.60 -1.48 -4.48
N ASP A 81 -12.70 -2.24 -4.39
CA ASP A 81 -13.93 -1.79 -3.74
C ASP A 81 -13.74 -1.62 -2.23
N VAL A 82 -13.02 -2.54 -1.58
CA VAL A 82 -12.64 -2.40 -0.17
C VAL A 82 -11.81 -1.13 0.04
N LEU A 83 -10.79 -0.89 -0.77
CA LEU A 83 -9.96 0.31 -0.63
C LEU A 83 -10.76 1.58 -0.91
N LYS A 84 -11.66 1.60 -1.91
CA LYS A 84 -12.57 2.74 -2.16
C LYS A 84 -13.50 3.03 -1.01
N HIS A 85 -13.93 1.99 -0.29
CA HIS A 85 -14.81 2.15 0.88
C HIS A 85 -14.07 2.81 2.05
N TYR A 86 -12.83 2.41 2.33
CA TYR A 86 -12.09 2.85 3.51
C TYR A 86 -11.20 4.06 3.28
N LEU A 87 -10.71 4.30 2.07
CA LEU A 87 -9.85 5.44 1.80
C LEU A 87 -10.65 6.75 1.64
N PRO A 88 -10.15 7.88 2.18
CA PRO A 88 -10.74 9.19 1.95
C PRO A 88 -10.93 9.50 0.45
N ARG A 89 -12.00 10.20 0.10
CA ARG A 89 -12.40 10.49 -1.30
C ARG A 89 -11.35 11.22 -2.14
N ARG A 90 -10.35 11.83 -1.51
CA ARG A 90 -9.22 12.44 -2.21
C ARG A 90 -8.34 11.42 -2.93
N TYR A 91 -8.38 10.17 -2.51
CA TYR A 91 -7.65 9.09 -3.17
C TYR A 91 -8.53 8.41 -4.21
N GLY A 92 -8.04 8.38 -5.46
CA GLY A 92 -8.56 7.48 -6.47
C GLY A 92 -7.94 6.09 -6.29
N VAL A 93 -8.73 5.05 -6.51
CA VAL A 93 -8.27 3.66 -6.45
C VAL A 93 -8.78 2.95 -7.69
N GLU A 94 -7.92 2.58 -8.61
CA GLU A 94 -8.30 1.99 -9.89
C GLU A 94 -7.16 1.16 -10.46
N GLN A 95 -7.49 0.23 -11.35
CA GLN A 95 -6.54 -0.40 -12.24
C GLN A 95 -6.09 0.60 -13.30
N GLY A 96 -4.81 0.60 -13.67
CA GLY A 96 -4.35 1.52 -14.69
C GLY A 96 -2.88 1.41 -15.07
N ILE A 97 -2.50 2.27 -16.02
CA ILE A 97 -1.13 2.46 -16.48
C ILE A 97 -0.68 3.84 -16.01
N VAL A 98 0.49 3.93 -15.44
CA VAL A 98 1.07 5.21 -15.04
C VAL A 98 1.90 5.77 -16.17
N ILE A 99 1.74 7.07 -16.46
CA ILE A 99 2.45 7.78 -17.54
C ILE A 99 3.17 9.01 -16.99
N ASP A 100 4.35 9.29 -17.51
CA ASP A 100 5.13 10.49 -17.17
C ASP A 100 5.11 11.56 -18.24
N SER A 101 5.67 12.72 -17.92
CA SER A 101 5.76 13.87 -18.81
C SER A 101 6.69 13.67 -20.03
N ASP A 102 7.46 12.58 -20.09
CA ASP A 102 8.27 12.21 -21.24
C ASP A 102 7.56 11.18 -22.14
N GLY A 103 6.29 10.83 -21.82
CA GLY A 103 5.50 9.84 -22.55
C GLY A 103 5.84 8.39 -22.24
N ARG A 104 6.70 8.13 -21.23
CA ARG A 104 7.02 6.75 -20.80
C ARG A 104 5.91 6.22 -19.93
N THR A 105 5.65 4.92 -20.03
CA THR A 105 4.59 4.25 -19.29
C THR A 105 5.14 3.16 -18.37
N SER A 106 4.41 2.88 -17.32
CA SER A 106 4.58 1.67 -16.50
C SER A 106 3.97 0.45 -17.20
N ASP A 107 4.15 -0.71 -16.62
CA ASP A 107 3.28 -1.85 -16.84
C ASP A 107 1.85 -1.51 -16.39
N GLN A 108 0.89 -2.37 -16.76
CA GLN A 108 -0.46 -2.33 -16.18
C GLN A 108 -0.38 -2.74 -14.72
N ILE A 109 -0.99 -1.94 -13.83
CA ILE A 109 -0.98 -2.11 -12.38
C ILE A 109 -2.39 -2.45 -11.93
N ASP A 110 -2.52 -3.50 -11.11
CA ASP A 110 -3.82 -3.98 -10.63
C ASP A 110 -4.52 -2.93 -9.77
N ILE A 111 -3.78 -2.25 -8.89
CA ILE A 111 -4.33 -1.19 -8.03
C ILE A 111 -3.36 0.00 -7.99
N VAL A 112 -3.79 1.14 -8.50
CA VAL A 112 -3.10 2.42 -8.36
C VAL A 112 -3.88 3.30 -7.38
N ILE A 113 -3.22 3.77 -6.31
CA ILE A 113 -3.74 4.75 -5.37
C ILE A 113 -3.16 6.10 -5.76
N TYR A 114 -4.01 7.03 -6.19
CA TYR A 114 -3.56 8.30 -6.75
C TYR A 114 -4.36 9.50 -6.23
N ASP A 115 -3.83 10.69 -6.43
CA ASP A 115 -4.51 11.94 -6.10
C ASP A 115 -5.68 12.18 -7.05
N ARG A 116 -6.86 12.36 -6.47
CA ARG A 116 -8.09 12.67 -7.20
C ARG A 116 -8.54 14.12 -7.00
N GLN A 117 -7.91 14.82 -6.10
CA GLN A 117 -8.33 16.17 -5.72
C GLN A 117 -7.68 17.24 -6.57
N TYR A 118 -6.38 17.11 -6.85
CA TYR A 118 -5.58 18.12 -7.55
C TYR A 118 -5.15 17.70 -8.95
N THR A 119 -5.25 16.40 -9.25
CA THR A 119 -4.78 15.87 -10.54
C THR A 119 -5.94 15.24 -11.31
N PRO A 120 -6.31 15.79 -12.48
CA PRO A 120 -7.33 15.19 -13.33
C PRO A 120 -6.83 13.87 -13.93
N PRO A 121 -7.71 12.90 -14.20
CA PRO A 121 -7.35 11.75 -15.03
C PRO A 121 -7.00 12.22 -16.45
N LEU A 122 -5.82 11.81 -16.96
CA LEU A 122 -5.32 12.31 -18.22
C LEU A 122 -6.13 11.76 -19.42
N LEU A 123 -6.31 10.46 -19.46
CA LEU A 123 -7.04 9.77 -20.53
C LEU A 123 -7.81 8.58 -19.97
N LYS A 124 -9.00 8.39 -20.50
CA LYS A 124 -9.79 7.18 -20.30
C LYS A 124 -10.15 6.62 -21.68
N GLN A 125 -9.46 5.55 -22.08
CA GLN A 125 -9.78 4.81 -23.30
C GLN A 125 -10.33 3.43 -22.94
N MET A 126 -11.61 3.23 -23.17
CA MET A 126 -12.32 1.98 -22.82
C MET A 126 -12.11 1.56 -21.36
N SER A 127 -11.39 0.46 -21.13
CA SER A 127 -11.05 -0.08 -19.81
C SER A 127 -9.69 0.42 -19.27
N HIS A 128 -8.88 1.10 -20.10
CA HIS A 128 -7.54 1.54 -19.70
C HIS A 128 -7.57 2.99 -19.21
N ARG A 129 -7.00 3.21 -18.04
CA ARG A 129 -6.82 4.54 -17.46
C ARG A 129 -5.35 4.88 -17.40
N TYR A 130 -5.00 6.06 -17.90
CA TYR A 130 -3.67 6.62 -17.79
C TYR A 130 -3.65 7.61 -16.62
N ILE A 131 -2.80 7.33 -15.65
CA ILE A 131 -2.66 8.09 -14.40
C ILE A 131 -1.30 8.77 -14.43
N LEU A 132 -1.25 10.08 -14.12
CA LEU A 132 -0.01 10.83 -14.08
C LEU A 132 0.93 10.31 -12.98
N ALA A 133 2.20 10.18 -13.27
CA ALA A 133 3.20 9.67 -12.33
C ALA A 133 3.29 10.53 -11.06
N GLU A 134 3.10 11.85 -11.17
CA GLU A 134 3.08 12.80 -10.06
C GLU A 134 1.91 12.54 -9.10
N ALA A 135 0.78 12.04 -9.61
CA ALA A 135 -0.41 11.80 -8.81
C ALA A 135 -0.34 10.53 -7.98
N VAL A 136 0.60 9.62 -8.25
CA VAL A 136 0.62 8.28 -7.65
C VAL A 136 1.18 8.32 -6.23
N TYR A 137 0.38 7.89 -5.26
CA TYR A 137 0.79 7.65 -3.88
C TYR A 137 1.30 6.23 -3.65
N GLY A 138 0.65 5.24 -4.28
CA GLY A 138 1.01 3.85 -4.09
C GLY A 138 0.45 2.93 -5.16
N VAL A 139 1.05 1.75 -5.26
CA VAL A 139 0.66 0.67 -6.18
C VAL A 139 0.61 -0.66 -5.44
N LEU A 140 -0.39 -1.47 -5.75
CA LEU A 140 -0.52 -2.80 -5.18
C LEU A 140 -0.78 -3.81 -6.29
N GLU A 141 -0.15 -4.94 -6.18
CA GLU A 141 -0.41 -6.12 -7.01
C GLU A 141 -1.35 -7.08 -6.27
N VAL A 142 -2.28 -7.68 -6.99
CA VAL A 142 -3.26 -8.63 -6.44
C VAL A 142 -2.94 -10.04 -6.92
N LYS A 143 -2.83 -10.99 -5.99
CA LYS A 143 -2.60 -12.41 -6.31
C LYS A 143 -3.50 -13.30 -5.46
N ALA A 144 -3.83 -14.48 -5.97
CA ALA A 144 -4.59 -15.47 -5.20
C ALA A 144 -3.79 -15.94 -3.97
N SER A 145 -2.47 -16.04 -4.08
CA SER A 145 -1.58 -16.39 -2.99
C SER A 145 -0.30 -15.56 -3.03
N LEU A 146 0.35 -15.38 -1.89
CA LEU A 146 1.65 -14.75 -1.77
C LEU A 146 2.72 -15.83 -1.72
N ASN A 147 3.66 -15.77 -2.67
CA ASN A 147 4.85 -16.62 -2.72
C ASN A 147 6.06 -15.80 -3.17
N LYS A 148 7.22 -16.43 -3.21
CA LYS A 148 8.47 -15.75 -3.57
C LYS A 148 8.44 -15.17 -4.99
N GLU A 149 7.84 -15.88 -5.95
CA GLU A 149 7.79 -15.46 -7.36
C GLU A 149 6.87 -14.25 -7.51
N TYR A 150 5.73 -14.25 -6.85
CA TYR A 150 4.79 -13.14 -6.87
C TYR A 150 5.31 -11.91 -6.10
N LEU A 151 6.15 -12.08 -5.08
CA LEU A 151 6.85 -10.94 -4.47
C LEU A 151 7.79 -10.26 -5.48
N VAL A 152 8.56 -11.03 -6.24
CA VAL A 152 9.45 -10.48 -7.28
C VAL A 152 8.62 -9.80 -8.36
N TYR A 153 7.56 -10.44 -8.84
CA TYR A 153 6.66 -9.88 -9.84
C TYR A 153 6.06 -8.54 -9.40
N ALA A 154 5.55 -8.45 -8.17
CA ALA A 154 5.02 -7.21 -7.61
C ALA A 154 6.10 -6.12 -7.48
N ALA A 155 7.33 -6.52 -7.16
CA ALA A 155 8.47 -5.62 -7.08
C ALA A 155 8.85 -5.05 -8.46
N ASP A 156 8.81 -5.86 -9.52
CA ASP A 156 9.05 -5.43 -10.90
C ASP A 156 7.95 -4.46 -11.37
N LYS A 157 6.69 -4.72 -11.03
CA LYS A 157 5.58 -3.79 -11.26
C LYS A 157 5.81 -2.45 -10.55
N ALA A 158 6.21 -2.48 -9.28
CA ALA A 158 6.56 -1.27 -8.52
C ALA A 158 7.73 -0.50 -9.16
N HIS A 159 8.75 -1.21 -9.62
CA HIS A 159 9.88 -0.64 -10.36
C HIS A 159 9.41 0.06 -11.64
N SER A 160 8.52 -0.57 -12.42
CA SER A 160 8.01 0.02 -13.68
C SER A 160 7.38 1.40 -13.45
N VAL A 161 6.75 1.63 -12.29
CA VAL A 161 6.18 2.92 -11.89
C VAL A 161 7.24 3.88 -11.33
N ARG A 162 8.10 3.40 -10.43
CA ARG A 162 9.08 4.24 -9.73
C ARG A 162 10.19 4.78 -10.63
N ARG A 163 10.45 4.15 -11.77
CA ARG A 163 11.41 4.62 -12.77
C ARG A 163 10.91 5.82 -13.59
N LEU A 164 9.61 6.12 -13.54
CA LEU A 164 9.02 7.23 -14.28
C LEU A 164 9.44 8.57 -13.69
N THR A 165 9.60 9.57 -14.56
CA THR A 165 9.89 10.94 -14.17
C THR A 165 8.67 11.56 -13.49
N ARG A 166 8.87 12.17 -12.34
CA ARG A 166 7.87 12.99 -11.68
C ARG A 166 8.36 14.41 -11.55
N THR A 167 7.52 15.34 -11.94
CA THR A 167 7.80 16.78 -11.82
C THR A 167 7.34 17.31 -10.45
N SER A 168 7.89 18.46 -10.06
CA SER A 168 7.40 19.24 -8.92
C SER A 168 7.74 20.70 -9.19
N VAL A 169 6.73 21.53 -9.33
CA VAL A 169 6.89 22.95 -9.64
C VAL A 169 6.41 23.84 -8.49
N GLU A 170 6.79 25.10 -8.54
CA GLU A 170 6.33 26.13 -7.61
C GLU A 170 4.82 26.36 -7.77
N ILE A 171 4.16 26.70 -6.65
CA ILE A 171 2.75 27.06 -6.64
C ILE A 171 2.62 28.52 -6.18
N PRO A 172 2.25 29.46 -7.11
CA PRO A 172 1.96 30.84 -6.73
C PRO A 172 0.71 30.91 -5.83
N HIS A 173 0.76 31.76 -4.82
CA HIS A 173 -0.37 32.07 -3.95
C HIS A 173 -0.38 33.55 -3.55
N ALA A 174 -1.44 34.04 -2.94
CA ALA A 174 -1.61 35.46 -2.64
C ALA A 174 -0.50 36.08 -1.74
N GLY A 175 0.19 35.26 -0.94
CA GLY A 175 1.28 35.69 -0.05
C GLY A 175 2.69 35.39 -0.58
N GLY A 176 2.84 34.90 -1.82
CA GLY A 176 4.13 34.53 -2.39
C GLY A 176 4.11 33.27 -3.23
N VAL A 177 5.11 32.40 -3.04
CA VAL A 177 5.27 31.16 -3.78
C VAL A 177 5.62 30.02 -2.83
N TYR A 178 4.88 28.92 -2.90
CA TYR A 178 5.31 27.66 -2.30
C TYR A 178 6.40 27.02 -3.16
N PRO A 179 7.54 26.63 -2.57
CA PRO A 179 8.60 25.95 -3.32
C PRO A 179 8.15 24.58 -3.81
N PRO A 180 8.84 24.00 -4.81
CA PRO A 180 8.58 22.65 -5.26
C PRO A 180 8.62 21.66 -4.09
N LYS A 181 7.61 20.79 -4.00
CA LYS A 181 7.56 19.74 -2.97
C LYS A 181 8.58 18.66 -3.27
N ALA A 182 9.34 18.24 -2.27
CA ALA A 182 10.21 17.07 -2.40
C ALA A 182 9.39 15.82 -2.77
N LEU A 183 9.88 15.03 -3.72
CA LEU A 183 9.24 13.81 -4.16
C LEU A 183 9.33 12.74 -3.07
N PHE A 184 8.21 12.18 -2.71
CA PHE A 184 8.16 11.05 -1.79
C PHE A 184 8.31 9.71 -2.52
N PRO A 185 8.80 8.64 -1.88
CA PRO A 185 8.79 7.29 -2.44
C PRO A 185 7.35 6.81 -2.65
N ILE A 186 7.03 6.33 -3.87
CA ILE A 186 5.73 5.69 -4.13
C ILE A 186 5.66 4.41 -3.29
N LEU A 187 4.59 4.26 -2.50
CA LEU A 187 4.31 3.05 -1.77
C LEU A 187 4.13 1.88 -2.74
N ALA A 188 4.60 0.70 -2.39
CA ALA A 188 4.38 -0.49 -3.19
C ALA A 188 4.08 -1.69 -2.30
N GLY A 189 3.21 -2.55 -2.75
CA GLY A 189 2.80 -3.71 -1.99
C GLY A 189 2.16 -4.81 -2.81
N ILE A 190 1.80 -5.87 -2.09
CA ILE A 190 1.11 -7.03 -2.65
C ILE A 190 -0.02 -7.43 -1.70
N VAL A 191 -1.18 -7.77 -2.26
CA VAL A 191 -2.33 -8.26 -1.51
C VAL A 191 -2.82 -9.58 -2.10
N GLY A 192 -3.28 -10.46 -1.24
CA GLY A 192 -3.78 -11.76 -1.67
C GLY A 192 -4.59 -12.45 -0.58
N ILE A 193 -5.02 -13.68 -0.87
CA ILE A 193 -5.90 -14.42 0.01
C ILE A 193 -5.07 -15.16 1.08
N GLN A 194 -4.03 -15.86 0.70
CA GLN A 194 -3.24 -16.72 1.57
C GLN A 194 -1.73 -16.56 1.31
N ALA A 195 -0.91 -17.02 2.24
CA ALA A 195 0.53 -17.14 2.08
C ALA A 195 0.93 -18.60 1.84
N GLU A 196 1.88 -18.85 0.93
CA GLU A 196 2.37 -20.20 0.63
C GLU A 196 3.57 -20.64 1.48
N TRP A 197 4.03 -19.78 2.42
CA TRP A 197 5.06 -20.18 3.37
C TRP A 197 4.46 -21.01 4.51
N ALA A 198 5.04 -22.18 4.80
CA ALA A 198 4.51 -23.12 5.79
C ALA A 198 4.31 -22.52 7.20
N ALA A 199 5.10 -21.52 7.57
CA ALA A 199 4.96 -20.78 8.82
C ALA A 199 4.45 -19.33 8.59
N GLY A 200 3.70 -19.09 7.51
CA GLY A 200 3.10 -17.80 7.20
C GLY A 200 4.11 -16.70 6.87
N LEU A 201 3.64 -15.45 6.94
CA LEU A 201 4.45 -14.27 6.63
C LEU A 201 5.53 -13.96 7.69
N GLU A 202 5.44 -14.50 8.90
CA GLU A 202 6.49 -14.35 9.91
C GLU A 202 7.69 -15.28 9.71
N SER A 203 7.61 -16.21 8.75
CA SER A 203 8.66 -17.19 8.47
C SER A 203 10.00 -16.55 8.08
N ALA A 204 11.10 -17.23 8.41
CA ALA A 204 12.43 -16.80 7.98
C ALA A 204 12.56 -16.75 6.46
N SER A 205 11.91 -17.68 5.75
CA SER A 205 11.92 -17.74 4.28
C SER A 205 11.19 -16.56 3.63
N PHE A 206 10.06 -16.10 4.20
CA PHE A 206 9.42 -14.87 3.76
C PHE A 206 10.32 -13.66 3.99
N ARG A 207 10.87 -13.51 5.21
CA ARG A 207 11.78 -12.41 5.56
C ARG A 207 12.98 -12.35 4.61
N GLN A 208 13.58 -13.50 4.27
CA GLN A 208 14.68 -13.59 3.31
C GLN A 208 14.24 -13.22 1.88
N ALA A 209 13.04 -13.63 1.46
CA ALA A 209 12.51 -13.28 0.14
C ALA A 209 12.27 -11.76 0.05
N LEU A 210 11.64 -11.17 1.06
CA LEU A 210 11.36 -9.72 1.12
C LEU A 210 12.68 -8.91 1.19
N ALA A 211 13.66 -9.37 1.97
CA ALA A 211 14.95 -8.69 2.13
C ALA A 211 15.80 -8.62 0.84
N LYS A 212 15.52 -9.47 -0.15
CA LYS A 212 16.17 -9.42 -1.47
C LYS A 212 15.63 -8.30 -2.35
N LEU A 213 14.45 -7.78 -2.04
CA LEU A 213 13.82 -6.68 -2.75
C LEU A 213 14.33 -5.36 -2.17
N CYS A 214 15.22 -4.69 -2.86
CA CYS A 214 15.86 -3.46 -2.38
C CYS A 214 15.68 -2.27 -3.34
N GLY A 215 15.88 -1.08 -2.84
CA GLY A 215 15.77 0.15 -3.62
C GLY A 215 14.38 0.29 -4.25
N VAL A 216 14.34 0.55 -5.54
CA VAL A 216 13.09 0.76 -6.31
C VAL A 216 12.18 -0.48 -6.39
N HIS A 217 12.70 -1.68 -6.09
CA HIS A 217 11.93 -2.94 -6.04
C HIS A 217 11.34 -3.24 -4.66
N THR A 218 11.56 -2.41 -3.66
CA THR A 218 11.09 -2.67 -2.30
C THR A 218 9.58 -2.69 -2.21
N LEU A 219 9.02 -3.73 -1.59
CA LEU A 219 7.62 -3.77 -1.17
C LEU A 219 7.51 -3.32 0.28
N SER A 220 6.67 -2.33 0.54
CA SER A 220 6.56 -1.68 1.85
C SER A 220 5.37 -2.12 2.67
N ILE A 221 4.39 -2.78 2.04
CA ILE A 221 3.17 -3.22 2.71
C ILE A 221 2.60 -4.43 1.97
N GLY A 222 1.94 -5.32 2.68
CA GLY A 222 1.20 -6.41 2.05
C GLY A 222 0.22 -7.07 2.98
N LEU A 223 -0.66 -7.88 2.38
CA LEU A 223 -1.75 -8.57 3.06
C LEU A 223 -1.92 -9.97 2.46
N ALA A 224 -1.83 -10.98 3.30
CA ALA A 224 -2.42 -12.28 3.05
C ALA A 224 -3.66 -12.41 3.96
N LEU A 225 -4.85 -12.29 3.39
CA LEU A 225 -6.11 -12.08 4.12
C LEU A 225 -6.40 -13.17 5.16
N GLU A 226 -6.09 -14.42 4.82
CA GLU A 226 -6.28 -15.61 5.66
C GLU A 226 -5.06 -15.94 6.53
N ASP A 227 -4.04 -15.06 6.53
CA ASP A 227 -2.84 -15.21 7.34
C ASP A 227 -2.57 -13.89 8.10
N GLN A 228 -1.71 -13.04 7.60
CA GLN A 228 -1.30 -11.80 8.25
C GLN A 228 -1.08 -10.67 7.22
N ALA A 229 -0.91 -9.47 7.74
CA ALA A 229 -0.39 -8.35 6.98
C ALA A 229 1.03 -8.01 7.46
N PHE A 230 1.83 -7.42 6.57
CA PHE A 230 3.16 -6.90 6.90
C PHE A 230 3.32 -5.45 6.49
N SER A 231 4.22 -4.76 7.17
CA SER A 231 4.64 -3.41 6.84
C SER A 231 6.13 -3.23 7.10
N LEU A 232 6.84 -2.79 6.07
CA LEU A 232 8.25 -2.43 6.13
C LEU A 232 8.37 -0.90 6.21
N ALA A 233 8.73 -0.37 7.38
CA ALA A 233 8.96 1.06 7.57
C ALA A 233 10.36 1.45 7.06
N TYR A 234 10.50 2.65 6.49
CA TYR A 234 11.78 3.19 6.05
C TYR A 234 12.33 4.17 7.07
N ASN A 235 13.66 4.18 7.24
CA ASN A 235 14.32 5.10 8.16
C ASN A 235 14.49 6.51 7.59
N THR A 236 14.38 6.66 6.26
CA THR A 236 14.52 7.95 5.55
C THR A 236 13.53 8.04 4.41
N TYR A 237 13.08 9.25 4.12
CA TYR A 237 12.25 9.56 2.95
C TYR A 237 13.09 9.68 1.65
N ASP A 238 14.30 9.11 1.62
CA ASP A 238 15.07 9.10 0.38
C ASP A 238 14.50 8.04 -0.59
N LEU A 239 14.64 8.30 -1.88
CA LEU A 239 14.18 7.40 -2.93
C LEU A 239 14.94 6.06 -2.95
N GLN A 240 15.99 5.92 -2.15
CA GLN A 240 16.80 4.71 -2.07
C GLN A 240 16.20 3.65 -1.14
N LEU A 241 15.11 3.98 -0.43
CA LEU A 241 14.33 3.03 0.37
C LEU A 241 15.23 2.12 1.23
N ARG A 242 16.07 2.75 2.08
CA ARG A 242 16.98 2.00 2.97
C ARG A 242 16.23 1.57 4.23
N HIS A 243 16.43 0.34 4.57
CA HIS A 243 16.10 -0.40 5.80
C HIS A 243 15.25 0.26 6.85
N GLY A 244 14.19 -0.42 7.18
CA GLY A 244 13.32 -0.10 8.28
C GLY A 244 12.89 -1.33 9.07
N ARG A 245 12.04 -1.10 10.04
CA ARG A 245 11.44 -2.14 10.84
C ARG A 245 10.37 -2.88 10.03
N LEU A 246 10.41 -4.22 10.05
CA LEU A 246 9.38 -5.08 9.52
C LEU A 246 8.42 -5.45 10.66
N ASP A 247 7.18 -5.02 10.53
CA ASP A 247 6.10 -5.29 11.46
C ASP A 247 5.06 -6.20 10.82
N PHE A 248 4.40 -7.01 11.64
CA PHE A 248 3.30 -7.88 11.22
C PHE A 248 2.03 -7.54 11.99
N SER A 249 0.87 -7.84 11.38
CA SER A 249 -0.40 -7.79 12.10
C SER A 249 -0.40 -8.81 13.25
N GLY A 250 -1.22 -8.55 14.25
CA GLY A 250 -1.50 -9.53 15.31
C GLY A 250 -2.39 -10.68 14.81
N PRO A 251 -3.50 -11.00 15.53
CA PRO A 251 -4.39 -12.08 15.16
C PRO A 251 -4.90 -11.99 13.72
N THR A 252 -5.00 -13.13 13.06
CA THR A 252 -5.38 -13.26 11.64
C THR A 252 -6.72 -12.60 11.31
N GLU A 253 -7.70 -12.66 12.21
CA GLU A 253 -9.02 -12.04 12.03
C GLU A 253 -9.01 -10.52 11.92
N HIS A 254 -7.89 -9.87 12.18
CA HIS A 254 -7.70 -8.42 12.10
C HIS A 254 -6.67 -7.99 11.06
N SER A 255 -6.18 -8.90 10.23
CA SER A 255 -5.13 -8.63 9.24
C SER A 255 -5.55 -7.54 8.24
N LEU A 256 -6.81 -7.58 7.76
CA LEU A 256 -7.36 -6.55 6.86
C LEU A 256 -7.41 -5.18 7.54
N ALA A 257 -7.93 -5.09 8.76
CA ALA A 257 -8.05 -3.83 9.49
C ALA A 257 -6.66 -3.23 9.77
N TRP A 258 -5.72 -4.05 10.21
CA TRP A 258 -4.35 -3.62 10.44
C TRP A 258 -3.68 -3.10 9.16
N PHE A 259 -3.87 -3.81 8.02
CA PHE A 259 -3.39 -3.38 6.72
C PHE A 259 -3.99 -2.03 6.32
N LEU A 260 -5.31 -1.86 6.44
CA LEU A 260 -6.01 -0.63 6.07
C LEU A 260 -5.55 0.56 6.94
N PHE A 261 -5.44 0.40 8.25
CA PHE A 261 -4.99 1.48 9.13
C PHE A 261 -3.51 1.83 8.90
N THR A 262 -2.67 0.84 8.62
CA THR A 262 -1.28 1.06 8.27
C THR A 262 -1.16 1.79 6.94
N LEU A 263 -1.92 1.40 5.94
CA LEU A 263 -1.98 2.08 4.64
C LEU A 263 -2.46 3.53 4.79
N LEU A 264 -3.56 3.76 5.52
CA LEU A 264 -4.09 5.10 5.82
C LEU A 264 -3.05 5.99 6.49
N LYS A 265 -2.37 5.47 7.52
CA LYS A 265 -1.30 6.20 8.21
C LYS A 265 -0.17 6.59 7.25
N ARG A 266 0.28 5.65 6.42
CA ARG A 266 1.33 5.92 5.43
C ARG A 266 0.90 6.94 4.39
N LEU A 267 -0.31 6.82 3.84
CA LEU A 267 -0.86 7.80 2.90
C LEU A 267 -0.98 9.20 3.52
N GLN A 268 -1.36 9.27 4.80
CA GLN A 268 -1.42 10.53 5.54
C GLN A 268 -0.03 11.16 5.68
N ASP A 269 1.00 10.36 5.96
CA ASP A 269 2.38 10.84 6.12
C ASP A 269 2.97 11.41 4.82
N LEU A 270 2.52 10.93 3.65
CA LEU A 270 2.93 11.48 2.36
C LEU A 270 2.35 12.89 2.09
N GLY A 271 1.23 13.22 2.72
CA GLY A 271 0.55 14.52 2.55
C GLY A 271 -0.14 14.66 1.19
N THR A 272 0.17 15.72 0.43
CA THR A 272 -0.35 15.96 -0.94
C THR A 272 0.64 15.49 -2.00
N CYS A 273 0.17 15.26 -3.22
CA CYS A 273 1.06 15.02 -4.37
C CYS A 273 1.87 16.29 -4.71
N PRO A 274 2.99 16.17 -5.45
CA PRO A 274 3.71 17.32 -5.99
C PRO A 274 2.89 18.03 -7.07
N ALA A 275 3.15 19.33 -7.27
CA ALA A 275 2.50 20.07 -8.34
C ALA A 275 3.06 19.65 -9.70
N VAL A 276 2.15 19.37 -10.63
CA VAL A 276 2.47 18.88 -11.98
C VAL A 276 2.97 20.01 -12.86
N ASP A 277 4.05 19.78 -13.60
CA ASP A 277 4.48 20.66 -14.67
C ASP A 277 3.66 20.43 -15.95
N TRP A 278 2.54 21.12 -16.08
CA TRP A 278 1.66 21.02 -17.22
C TRP A 278 2.30 21.51 -18.53
N LEU A 279 3.28 22.40 -18.47
CA LEU A 279 3.98 22.88 -19.66
C LEU A 279 4.83 21.76 -20.27
N ARG A 280 5.45 20.93 -19.43
CA ARG A 280 6.21 19.77 -19.89
C ARG A 280 5.30 18.74 -20.57
N TYR A 281 4.12 18.46 -20.03
CA TYR A 281 3.12 17.62 -20.69
C TYR A 281 2.63 18.20 -22.02
N ARG A 282 2.42 19.52 -22.08
CA ARG A 282 2.03 20.19 -23.32
C ARG A 282 3.09 20.05 -24.43
N ASN A 283 4.37 20.08 -24.06
CA ASN A 283 5.45 20.02 -25.03
C ASN A 283 5.53 18.67 -25.78
N VAL A 284 4.98 17.60 -25.20
CA VAL A 284 4.86 16.29 -25.89
C VAL A 284 3.95 16.39 -27.12
N LEU A 285 3.04 17.37 -27.18
CA LEU A 285 2.13 17.58 -28.30
C LEU A 285 2.81 18.31 -29.48
N SER A 286 4.05 18.77 -29.30
CA SER A 286 4.77 19.58 -30.29
C SER A 286 5.76 18.74 -31.14
N VAL A 287 5.66 17.40 -31.09
CA VAL A 287 6.53 16.46 -31.83
C VAL A 287 5.89 16.01 -33.12
#